data_f5660104ffc28b897d1eb16edeec4ccc
#
_entry.id   f5660104ffc28b897d1eb16edeec4ccc
#
_cell.length_a   1.000
_cell.length_b   1.000
_cell.length_c   1.000
_cell.angle_alpha   90.00
_cell.angle_beta   90.00
_cell.angle_gamma   90.00
#
_symmetry.space_group_name_H-M   'P 1'
#
loop_
_entity.id
_entity.type
_entity.pdbx_description
1 polymer ?
#
loop_
_entity_poly.entity_id
_entity_poly.type
_entity_poly.pdbx_seq_one_letter_code
_entity_poly.pdbx_strand_id
1 'polypeptide(L)'
;MNNIKAILLIVICSGLFALQGSCQPINAGPIPVTPSGIINGPAAIIPENIPTKRMIPYEYVREADVLWSKRVWQFIDLREKINHSLYYPMDEITPYGTWLKNSTRWSLWTIIRTNVLNGDLRVFSPYDPLSFGLGVKDGYELKYPIDPQPGGNFYDDSLFRDELLWYLGYLGPQSDIPMVDSYGDPLVIINPIDGSQEYKYPDRDTMWYTSKDIIQYRVKEDWFFDKERSVLDVRIIALAPVVYDVEEDVDGNKSISGTKELFWLYFPHCRYVFNNYFTYNDKNDMQWMSFDDLFWKRRFSSVIYKESNTYDRDIDSYTAGAEALHESELLKNEIRNIEHDVWSF
;
A
#
# COMPACT_ATOMS: atom_id res chain seq x y z
N MET A 1 27.87 -8.87 -53.76
CA MET A 1 27.08 -9.70 -52.82
C MET A 1 27.68 -9.77 -51.41
N ASN A 2 28.99 -9.72 -51.23
CA ASN A 2 29.59 -9.80 -49.87
C ASN A 2 29.40 -8.56 -48.99
N ASN A 3 29.36 -7.36 -49.57
CA ASN A 3 29.20 -6.12 -48.82
C ASN A 3 27.79 -5.90 -48.24
N ILE A 4 26.77 -6.44 -48.93
CA ILE A 4 25.38 -6.35 -48.46
C ILE A 4 25.17 -7.27 -47.26
N LYS A 5 25.78 -8.47 -47.22
CA LYS A 5 25.71 -9.37 -46.06
C LYS A 5 26.42 -8.81 -44.84
N ALA A 6 27.55 -8.09 -45.02
CA ALA A 6 28.26 -7.43 -43.93
C ALA A 6 27.46 -6.28 -43.34
N ILE A 7 26.81 -5.47 -44.18
CA ILE A 7 25.94 -4.36 -43.72
C ILE A 7 24.72 -4.90 -42.98
N LEU A 8 24.09 -5.99 -43.48
CA LEU A 8 22.95 -6.62 -42.81
C LEU A 8 23.34 -7.20 -41.44
N LEU A 9 24.53 -7.81 -41.33
CA LEU A 9 25.04 -8.34 -40.08
C LEU A 9 25.32 -7.25 -39.03
N ILE A 10 25.85 -6.09 -39.46
CA ILE A 10 26.10 -4.94 -38.60
C ILE A 10 24.76 -4.35 -38.10
N VAL A 11 23.74 -4.24 -38.94
CA VAL A 11 22.41 -3.75 -38.56
C VAL A 11 21.72 -4.71 -37.58
N ILE A 12 21.86 -6.03 -37.77
CA ILE A 12 21.32 -7.04 -36.83
C ILE A 12 22.07 -6.98 -35.49
N CYS A 13 23.40 -6.85 -35.48
CA CYS A 13 24.18 -6.69 -34.25
C CYS A 13 23.86 -5.39 -33.50
N SER A 14 23.68 -4.27 -34.20
CA SER A 14 23.30 -3.01 -33.58
C SER A 14 21.85 -3.05 -33.03
N GLY A 15 20.95 -3.75 -33.71
CA GLY A 15 19.59 -3.98 -33.21
C GLY A 15 19.52 -4.88 -31.96
N LEU A 16 20.43 -5.85 -31.82
CA LEU A 16 20.52 -6.71 -30.63
C LEU A 16 21.12 -5.99 -29.41
N PHE A 17 21.98 -4.98 -29.63
CA PHE A 17 22.49 -4.13 -28.54
C PHE A 17 21.47 -3.09 -28.07
N ALA A 18 20.48 -2.73 -28.88
CA ALA A 18 19.41 -1.82 -28.49
C ALA A 18 18.32 -2.50 -27.62
N LEU A 19 18.37 -3.84 -27.48
CA LEU A 19 17.45 -4.63 -26.63
C LEU A 19 18.02 -4.94 -25.24
N GLN A 20 19.13 -4.34 -24.84
CA GLN A 20 19.45 -4.21 -23.43
C GLN A 20 18.54 -3.10 -22.87
N GLY A 21 17.25 -3.41 -22.80
CA GLY A 21 16.34 -2.65 -21.96
C GLY A 21 16.93 -2.65 -20.58
N SER A 22 17.30 -1.48 -20.11
CA SER A 22 17.63 -1.27 -18.72
C SER A 22 16.44 -1.81 -17.90
N CYS A 23 16.60 -2.97 -17.28
CA CYS A 23 15.68 -3.52 -16.31
C CYS A 23 15.69 -2.70 -15.00
N GLN A 24 15.88 -1.39 -15.10
CA GLN A 24 15.61 -0.50 -13.99
C GLN A 24 14.17 -0.03 -14.18
N PRO A 25 13.32 -0.24 -13.18
CA PRO A 25 11.99 0.36 -13.19
C PRO A 25 12.19 1.86 -13.36
N ILE A 26 11.60 2.41 -14.42
CA ILE A 26 11.72 3.83 -14.82
C ILE A 26 11.29 4.80 -13.69
N ASN A 27 10.67 4.27 -12.65
CA ASN A 27 10.22 4.96 -11.45
C ASN A 27 10.69 4.30 -10.15
N ALA A 28 11.89 3.72 -10.14
CA ALA A 28 12.54 3.47 -8.87
C ALA A 28 12.49 4.77 -8.06
N GLY A 29 12.03 4.69 -6.82
CA GLY A 29 11.99 5.84 -5.92
C GLY A 29 13.33 6.56 -5.84
N PRO A 30 13.41 7.66 -5.12
CA PRO A 30 14.67 8.37 -5.00
C PRO A 30 15.73 7.38 -4.53
N ILE A 31 16.57 6.98 -5.47
CA ILE A 31 17.77 6.23 -5.14
C ILE A 31 18.54 7.16 -4.22
N PRO A 32 18.94 6.71 -3.01
CA PRO A 32 19.75 7.52 -2.13
C PRO A 32 21.01 7.90 -2.91
N VAL A 33 21.00 9.12 -3.45
CA VAL A 33 22.15 9.65 -4.18
C VAL A 33 23.16 10.03 -3.12
N THR A 34 24.21 9.29 -3.03
CA THR A 34 25.42 9.71 -2.34
C THR A 34 25.80 11.08 -2.88
N PRO A 35 25.94 12.13 -2.05
CA PRO A 35 26.50 13.37 -2.50
C PRO A 35 27.81 13.06 -3.19
N SER A 36 27.86 13.26 -4.50
CA SER A 36 28.94 12.79 -5.35
C SER A 36 30.29 13.27 -4.83
N GLY A 37 31.17 12.34 -4.52
CA GLY A 37 32.58 12.60 -4.28
C GLY A 37 32.98 12.97 -2.86
N ILE A 38 32.09 13.39 -1.99
CA ILE A 38 32.45 13.79 -0.62
C ILE A 38 32.41 12.60 0.34
N ILE A 39 31.45 11.71 0.18
CA ILE A 39 31.23 10.58 1.09
C ILE A 39 32.04 9.33 0.65
N ASN A 40 32.26 9.16 -0.64
CA ASN A 40 33.12 8.11 -1.20
C ASN A 40 34.62 8.49 -1.24
N GLY A 41 34.98 9.63 -0.64
CA GLY A 41 36.37 10.03 -0.52
C GLY A 41 37.12 9.24 0.56
N PRO A 42 38.44 9.40 0.66
CA PRO A 42 39.27 8.71 1.66
C PRO A 42 38.90 9.08 3.12
N ALA A 43 38.05 10.06 3.34
CA ALA A 43 37.52 10.46 4.64
C ALA A 43 36.24 9.72 5.04
N ALA A 44 35.62 8.97 4.14
CA ALA A 44 34.43 8.20 4.47
C ALA A 44 34.80 6.97 5.32
N ILE A 45 34.21 6.86 6.50
CA ILE A 45 34.43 5.72 7.41
C ILE A 45 33.85 4.44 6.81
N ILE A 46 32.72 4.56 6.10
CA ILE A 46 32.07 3.45 5.40
C ILE A 46 31.77 3.94 3.98
N PRO A 47 32.28 3.27 2.93
CA PRO A 47 31.88 3.62 1.57
C PRO A 47 30.39 3.40 1.42
N GLU A 48 29.66 4.44 1.02
CA GLU A 48 28.26 4.34 0.65
C GLU A 48 28.16 3.54 -0.66
N ASN A 49 27.85 2.29 -0.54
CA ASN A 49 27.44 1.48 -1.67
C ASN A 49 25.93 1.56 -1.78
N ILE A 50 25.42 1.86 -2.95
CA ILE A 50 24.00 1.68 -3.25
C ILE A 50 23.71 0.19 -3.01
N PRO A 51 22.94 -0.19 -2.01
CA PRO A 51 22.72 -1.60 -1.74
C PRO A 51 21.87 -2.19 -2.86
N THR A 52 22.50 -2.92 -3.74
CA THR A 52 21.84 -3.79 -4.71
C THR A 52 21.40 -5.08 -4.01
N LYS A 53 20.66 -4.96 -2.94
CA LYS A 53 20.16 -6.14 -2.23
C LYS A 53 19.13 -6.84 -3.09
N ARG A 54 19.39 -8.10 -3.36
CA ARG A 54 18.40 -8.97 -3.96
C ARG A 54 17.39 -9.36 -2.87
N MET A 55 16.10 -9.30 -3.20
CA MET A 55 15.05 -9.81 -2.33
C MET A 55 15.31 -11.28 -1.99
N ILE A 56 15.24 -11.63 -0.71
CA ILE A 56 15.34 -13.00 -0.23
C ILE A 56 13.96 -13.65 -0.41
N PRO A 57 13.81 -14.68 -1.28
CA PRO A 57 12.54 -15.35 -1.42
C PRO A 57 12.15 -16.06 -0.11
N TYR A 58 10.85 -16.25 0.11
CA TYR A 58 10.40 -17.13 1.16
C TYR A 58 10.86 -18.56 0.89
N GLU A 59 11.34 -19.23 1.92
CA GLU A 59 11.71 -20.62 1.83
C GLU A 59 10.45 -21.48 1.59
N TYR A 60 10.62 -22.53 0.82
CA TYR A 60 9.54 -23.48 0.59
C TYR A 60 9.35 -24.34 1.83
N VAL A 61 8.13 -24.36 2.35
CA VAL A 61 7.72 -25.20 3.48
C VAL A 61 6.68 -26.18 2.98
N ARG A 62 6.89 -27.47 3.23
CA ARG A 62 5.91 -28.51 2.87
C ARG A 62 4.76 -28.48 3.89
N GLU A 63 3.56 -28.74 3.44
CA GLU A 63 2.38 -28.81 4.32
C GLU A 63 2.57 -29.81 5.48
N ALA A 64 3.26 -30.93 5.22
CA ALA A 64 3.56 -31.96 6.22
C ALA A 64 4.54 -31.51 7.30
N ASP A 65 5.31 -30.44 7.06
CA ASP A 65 6.28 -29.90 8.00
C ASP A 65 5.69 -28.78 8.87
N VAL A 66 4.49 -28.32 8.53
CA VAL A 66 3.73 -27.34 9.34
C VAL A 66 3.03 -28.08 10.49
N LEU A 67 3.62 -27.98 11.69
CA LEU A 67 3.04 -28.62 12.88
C LEU A 67 1.85 -27.84 13.41
N TRP A 68 1.90 -26.52 13.32
CA TRP A 68 0.91 -25.59 13.80
C TRP A 68 0.89 -24.35 12.93
N SER A 69 -0.29 -23.78 12.70
CA SER A 69 -0.46 -22.52 12.00
C SER A 69 -1.65 -21.75 12.52
N LYS A 70 -1.54 -20.43 12.55
CA LYS A 70 -2.61 -19.52 12.95
C LYS A 70 -2.58 -18.28 12.07
N ARG A 71 -3.72 -17.89 11.55
CA ARG A 71 -3.87 -16.66 10.77
C ARG A 71 -4.34 -15.54 11.70
N VAL A 72 -3.64 -14.40 11.61
CA VAL A 72 -3.96 -13.22 12.40
C VAL A 72 -4.01 -11.97 11.52
N TRP A 73 -4.83 -11.02 11.90
CA TRP A 73 -4.91 -9.71 11.31
C TRP A 73 -4.51 -8.69 12.36
N GLN A 74 -3.60 -7.82 11.97
CA GLN A 74 -3.03 -6.80 12.85
C GLN A 74 -3.16 -5.44 12.21
N PHE A 75 -3.18 -4.39 13.01
CA PHE A 75 -3.00 -3.04 12.53
C PHE A 75 -1.71 -2.43 13.09
N ILE A 76 -1.02 -1.67 12.25
CA ILE A 76 0.17 -0.90 12.56
C ILE A 76 -0.27 0.56 12.67
N ASP A 77 -0.33 1.10 13.88
CA ASP A 77 -0.71 2.50 14.12
C ASP A 77 0.47 3.43 13.83
N LEU A 78 0.29 4.36 12.89
CA LEU A 78 1.35 5.29 12.47
C LEU A 78 1.61 6.41 13.48
N ARG A 79 0.74 6.58 14.49
CA ARG A 79 0.96 7.52 15.59
C ARG A 79 2.01 7.03 16.57
N GLU A 80 2.29 5.74 16.61
CA GLU A 80 3.34 5.19 17.45
C GLU A 80 4.72 5.55 16.90
N LYS A 81 5.60 6.04 17.79
CA LYS A 81 6.95 6.49 17.41
C LYS A 81 7.77 5.44 16.66
N ILE A 82 7.65 4.17 17.01
CA ILE A 82 8.37 3.07 16.36
C ILE A 82 7.95 2.91 14.88
N ASN A 83 6.72 3.29 14.55
CA ASN A 83 6.15 3.17 13.22
C ASN A 83 6.39 4.42 12.35
N HIS A 84 7.01 5.47 12.89
CA HIS A 84 7.28 6.70 12.15
C HIS A 84 8.17 6.48 10.92
N SER A 85 8.96 5.43 10.88
CA SER A 85 9.76 5.05 9.70
C SER A 85 8.91 4.68 8.48
N LEU A 86 7.64 4.28 8.68
CA LEU A 86 6.66 4.01 7.63
C LEU A 86 5.91 5.28 7.19
N TYR A 87 5.81 6.25 8.10
CA TYR A 87 4.99 7.44 7.93
C TYR A 87 5.75 8.61 7.31
N TYR A 88 6.98 8.86 7.72
CA TYR A 88 7.81 9.97 7.27
C TYR A 88 8.82 9.56 6.18
N PRO A 89 9.19 10.50 5.29
CA PRO A 89 8.71 11.88 5.14
C PRO A 89 7.34 11.96 4.48
N MET A 90 6.54 12.95 4.85
CA MET A 90 5.23 13.17 4.26
C MET A 90 5.36 13.77 2.86
N ASP A 91 4.41 13.43 2.01
CA ASP A 91 4.16 14.07 0.72
C ASP A 91 3.09 15.16 0.87
N GLU A 92 3.02 16.05 -0.09
CA GLU A 92 2.05 17.13 -0.11
C GLU A 92 1.48 17.30 -1.53
N ILE A 93 0.20 17.67 -1.59
CA ILE A 93 -0.43 18.08 -2.85
C ILE A 93 -0.64 19.58 -2.77
N THR A 94 -0.08 20.29 -3.76
CA THR A 94 -0.27 21.73 -3.85
C THR A 94 -1.71 22.06 -4.24
N PRO A 95 -2.21 23.28 -3.97
CA PRO A 95 -3.52 23.72 -4.42
C PRO A 95 -3.72 23.64 -5.95
N TYR A 96 -2.63 23.58 -6.70
CA TYR A 96 -2.64 23.42 -8.17
C TYR A 96 -2.67 21.95 -8.63
N GLY A 97 -2.88 21.00 -7.73
CA GLY A 97 -2.92 19.56 -8.04
C GLY A 97 -1.55 18.89 -8.25
N THR A 98 -0.45 19.61 -8.03
CA THR A 98 0.90 19.02 -8.18
C THR A 98 1.28 18.24 -6.94
N TRP A 99 1.65 16.97 -7.11
CA TRP A 99 2.10 16.11 -6.04
C TRP A 99 3.59 16.29 -5.77
N LEU A 100 3.91 16.87 -4.62
CA LEU A 100 5.28 17.11 -4.16
C LEU A 100 5.74 15.93 -3.29
N LYS A 101 6.80 15.27 -3.74
CA LYS A 101 7.46 14.17 -3.02
C LYS A 101 8.79 14.65 -2.45
N ASN A 102 9.20 14.07 -1.33
CA ASN A 102 10.54 14.33 -0.80
C ASN A 102 11.62 13.86 -1.79
N SER A 103 12.74 14.59 -1.87
CA SER A 103 13.81 14.31 -2.83
C SER A 103 14.66 13.09 -2.49
N THR A 104 14.76 12.72 -1.21
CA THR A 104 15.71 11.69 -0.75
C THR A 104 15.04 10.38 -0.33
N ARG A 105 13.89 10.46 0.32
CA ARG A 105 13.16 9.30 0.86
C ARG A 105 11.67 9.51 0.69
N TRP A 106 10.91 8.42 0.61
CA TRP A 106 9.47 8.46 0.51
C TRP A 106 8.83 7.67 1.66
N SER A 107 7.66 8.10 2.09
CA SER A 107 6.83 7.33 3.00
C SER A 107 6.31 6.06 2.34
N LEU A 108 5.86 5.10 3.13
CA LEU A 108 5.28 3.86 2.59
C LEU A 108 4.06 4.16 1.70
N TRP A 109 3.22 5.12 2.09
CA TRP A 109 2.07 5.54 1.27
C TRP A 109 2.50 6.10 -0.09
N THR A 110 3.46 7.01 -0.10
CA THR A 110 3.98 7.60 -1.34
C THR A 110 4.51 6.53 -2.29
N ILE A 111 5.19 5.50 -1.77
CA ILE A 111 5.70 4.38 -2.53
C ILE A 111 4.54 3.55 -3.10
N ILE A 112 3.59 3.15 -2.25
CA ILE A 112 2.42 2.37 -2.66
C ILE A 112 1.67 3.12 -3.76
N ARG A 113 1.27 4.37 -3.50
CA ARG A 113 0.52 5.20 -4.45
C ARG A 113 1.23 5.34 -5.79
N THR A 114 2.54 5.60 -5.78
CA THR A 114 3.32 5.75 -7.02
C THR A 114 3.32 4.46 -7.84
N ASN A 115 3.60 3.31 -7.20
CA ASN A 115 3.72 2.04 -7.91
C ASN A 115 2.35 1.45 -8.31
N VAL A 116 1.29 1.78 -7.57
CA VAL A 116 -0.08 1.44 -7.96
C VAL A 116 -0.50 2.25 -9.19
N LEU A 117 -0.22 3.56 -9.22
CA LEU A 117 -0.50 4.42 -10.39
C LEU A 117 0.33 4.03 -11.62
N ASN A 118 1.51 3.46 -11.42
CA ASN A 118 2.35 2.96 -12.52
C ASN A 118 1.94 1.57 -13.02
N GLY A 119 1.07 0.86 -12.28
CA GLY A 119 0.68 -0.52 -12.59
C GLY A 119 1.66 -1.59 -12.10
N ASP A 120 2.69 -1.22 -11.33
CA ASP A 120 3.66 -2.18 -10.78
C ASP A 120 3.07 -3.02 -9.64
N LEU A 121 2.07 -2.51 -8.94
CA LEU A 121 1.37 -3.16 -7.84
C LEU A 121 -0.10 -3.38 -8.19
N ARG A 122 -0.53 -4.63 -8.12
CA ARG A 122 -1.93 -4.99 -8.24
C ARG A 122 -2.65 -4.76 -6.91
N VAL A 123 -3.83 -4.16 -6.98
CA VAL A 123 -4.69 -3.84 -5.84
C VAL A 123 -5.98 -4.65 -5.87
N PHE A 124 -6.55 -4.87 -4.69
CA PHE A 124 -7.79 -5.63 -4.52
C PHE A 124 -8.78 -4.81 -3.70
N SER A 125 -10.04 -4.82 -4.13
CA SER A 125 -11.12 -4.17 -3.39
C SER A 125 -11.36 -4.87 -2.06
N PRO A 126 -11.54 -4.12 -0.96
CA PRO A 126 -11.95 -4.69 0.33
C PRO A 126 -13.44 -5.06 0.36
N TYR A 127 -14.21 -4.65 -0.64
CA TYR A 127 -15.66 -4.84 -0.72
C TYR A 127 -16.05 -5.71 -1.91
N ASP A 128 -17.14 -6.46 -1.74
CA ASP A 128 -17.76 -7.21 -2.83
C ASP A 128 -18.44 -6.25 -3.81
N PRO A 129 -17.98 -6.14 -5.07
CA PRO A 129 -18.56 -5.26 -6.06
C PRO A 129 -20.00 -5.63 -6.46
N LEU A 130 -20.42 -6.89 -6.19
CA LEU A 130 -21.79 -7.35 -6.49
C LEU A 130 -22.80 -6.94 -5.42
N SER A 131 -22.35 -6.54 -4.25
CA SER A 131 -23.21 -6.17 -3.13
C SER A 131 -23.58 -4.69 -3.13
N PHE A 132 -23.84 -4.10 -4.27
CA PHE A 132 -24.26 -2.71 -4.52
C PHE A 132 -24.65 -1.92 -3.27
N GLY A 133 -23.72 -1.13 -2.72
CA GLY A 133 -23.99 -0.18 -1.63
C GLY A 133 -24.14 -0.77 -0.21
N LEU A 134 -24.14 -2.09 -0.03
CA LEU A 134 -24.25 -2.72 1.28
C LEU A 134 -22.91 -2.81 2.03
N GLY A 135 -21.79 -2.44 1.37
CA GLY A 135 -20.47 -2.44 2.02
C GLY A 135 -20.01 -3.81 2.54
N VAL A 136 -20.50 -4.90 1.93
CA VAL A 136 -20.11 -6.25 2.34
C VAL A 136 -18.63 -6.47 2.05
N LYS A 137 -17.85 -6.70 3.11
CA LYS A 137 -16.42 -6.98 3.00
C LYS A 137 -16.18 -8.35 2.37
N ASP A 138 -15.10 -8.48 1.63
CA ASP A 138 -14.69 -9.75 0.99
C ASP A 138 -14.18 -10.81 1.97
N GLY A 139 -14.16 -10.52 3.28
CA GLY A 139 -13.60 -11.38 4.32
C GLY A 139 -12.07 -11.39 4.34
N TYR A 140 -11.43 -10.36 3.81
CA TYR A 140 -9.97 -10.20 3.72
C TYR A 140 -9.27 -11.28 2.86
N GLU A 141 -9.94 -11.81 1.84
CA GLU A 141 -9.44 -12.93 1.04
C GLU A 141 -8.84 -12.53 -0.31
N LEU A 142 -8.77 -11.23 -0.63
CA LEU A 142 -8.23 -10.71 -1.89
C LEU A 142 -8.96 -11.28 -3.13
N LYS A 143 -10.28 -11.37 -3.05
CA LYS A 143 -11.11 -11.98 -4.11
C LYS A 143 -11.31 -11.08 -5.31
N TYR A 144 -11.38 -9.77 -5.08
CA TYR A 144 -11.83 -8.79 -6.08
C TYR A 144 -10.67 -7.89 -6.50
N PRO A 145 -9.91 -8.25 -7.55
CA PRO A 145 -8.93 -7.33 -8.09
C PRO A 145 -9.65 -6.11 -8.66
N ILE A 146 -9.06 -4.93 -8.48
CA ILE A 146 -9.54 -3.70 -9.08
C ILE A 146 -9.04 -3.70 -10.52
N ASP A 147 -9.89 -4.19 -11.40
CA ASP A 147 -9.67 -4.19 -12.85
C ASP A 147 -10.48 -3.06 -13.48
N PRO A 148 -9.99 -2.45 -14.56
CA PRO A 148 -10.58 -1.23 -15.14
C PRO A 148 -12.02 -1.41 -15.63
N GLN A 149 -12.41 -2.60 -16.08
CA GLN A 149 -13.78 -2.95 -16.43
C GLN A 149 -14.00 -4.46 -16.42
N PRO A 150 -15.22 -4.96 -16.17
CA PRO A 150 -15.55 -6.35 -16.36
C PRO A 150 -15.27 -6.75 -17.82
N GLY A 151 -14.29 -7.59 -18.05
CA GLY A 151 -13.83 -7.99 -19.39
C GLY A 151 -12.83 -7.03 -20.03
N GLY A 152 -12.44 -5.94 -19.35
CA GLY A 152 -11.36 -5.05 -19.78
C GLY A 152 -9.99 -5.72 -19.67
N ASN A 153 -9.08 -5.28 -20.51
CA ASN A 153 -7.70 -5.76 -20.46
C ASN A 153 -6.97 -5.04 -19.31
N PHE A 154 -6.39 -5.79 -18.38
CA PHE A 154 -5.56 -5.25 -17.30
C PHE A 154 -4.44 -4.32 -17.79
N TYR A 155 -4.06 -4.44 -19.06
CA TYR A 155 -3.04 -3.60 -19.69
C TYR A 155 -3.56 -2.28 -20.26
N ASP A 156 -4.86 -1.96 -20.12
CA ASP A 156 -5.39 -0.66 -20.53
C ASP A 156 -5.20 0.34 -19.37
N ASP A 157 -4.05 1.01 -19.41
CA ASP A 157 -3.57 1.95 -18.39
C ASP A 157 -4.58 3.05 -18.03
N SER A 158 -5.35 3.55 -19.01
CA SER A 158 -6.26 4.68 -18.80
C SER A 158 -7.45 4.27 -17.95
N LEU A 159 -8.11 3.18 -18.30
CA LEU A 159 -9.30 2.70 -17.61
C LEU A 159 -8.99 2.17 -16.20
N PHE A 160 -7.87 1.48 -16.04
CA PHE A 160 -7.39 1.05 -14.74
C PHE A 160 -7.12 2.23 -13.81
N ARG A 161 -6.52 3.30 -14.32
CA ARG A 161 -6.26 4.51 -13.54
C ARG A 161 -7.54 5.20 -13.10
N ASP A 162 -8.55 5.28 -13.97
CA ASP A 162 -9.82 5.92 -13.65
C ASP A 162 -10.55 5.20 -12.52
N GLU A 163 -10.65 3.88 -12.56
CA GLU A 163 -11.25 3.10 -11.46
C GLU A 163 -10.44 3.22 -10.17
N LEU A 164 -9.12 3.13 -10.29
CA LEU A 164 -8.22 3.22 -9.14
C LEU A 164 -8.29 4.58 -8.43
N LEU A 165 -8.55 5.66 -9.17
CA LEU A 165 -8.64 7.00 -8.61
C LEU A 165 -9.73 7.10 -7.53
N TRP A 166 -10.82 6.32 -7.62
CA TRP A 166 -11.84 6.25 -6.57
C TRP A 166 -11.33 5.74 -5.22
N TYR A 167 -10.28 4.91 -5.23
CA TYR A 167 -9.66 4.37 -4.03
C TYR A 167 -8.53 5.25 -3.48
N LEU A 168 -8.01 6.17 -4.31
CA LEU A 168 -6.89 7.05 -3.94
C LEU A 168 -7.33 8.44 -3.50
N GLY A 169 -8.61 8.75 -3.61
CA GLY A 169 -9.16 10.05 -3.28
C GLY A 169 -10.60 9.98 -2.80
N TYR A 170 -11.14 11.15 -2.48
CA TYR A 170 -12.53 11.34 -2.12
C TYR A 170 -13.06 12.63 -2.78
N LEU A 171 -14.37 12.71 -2.94
CA LEU A 171 -14.99 13.92 -3.48
C LEU A 171 -14.96 15.03 -2.44
N GLY A 172 -14.43 16.18 -2.83
CA GLY A 172 -14.43 17.38 -2.02
C GLY A 172 -15.84 17.94 -1.79
N PRO A 173 -15.97 19.00 -0.99
CA PRO A 173 -17.24 19.64 -0.77
C PRO A 173 -17.82 20.21 -2.06
N GLN A 174 -19.15 20.23 -2.18
CA GLN A 174 -19.84 20.89 -3.27
C GLN A 174 -19.58 22.39 -3.25
N SER A 175 -19.35 23.00 -4.40
CA SER A 175 -19.28 24.45 -4.50
C SER A 175 -20.64 25.09 -4.15
N ASP A 176 -20.61 26.13 -3.33
CA ASP A 176 -21.83 26.91 -3.02
C ASP A 176 -22.25 27.84 -4.15
N ILE A 177 -21.37 28.04 -5.14
CA ILE A 177 -21.59 28.95 -6.26
C ILE A 177 -22.06 28.14 -7.47
N PRO A 178 -23.27 28.38 -7.99
CA PRO A 178 -23.74 27.70 -9.19
C PRO A 178 -22.93 28.13 -10.41
N MET A 179 -22.89 27.25 -11.42
CA MET A 179 -22.28 27.59 -12.70
C MET A 179 -23.08 28.69 -13.36
N VAL A 180 -22.38 29.66 -13.96
CA VAL A 180 -23.00 30.77 -14.69
C VAL A 180 -22.78 30.60 -16.21
N ASP A 181 -23.72 31.03 -16.96
CA ASP A 181 -23.65 31.12 -18.43
C ASP A 181 -22.73 32.29 -18.83
N SER A 182 -22.44 32.43 -20.11
CA SER A 182 -21.64 33.50 -20.70
C SER A 182 -22.24 34.92 -20.49
N TYR A 183 -23.48 35.02 -20.07
CA TYR A 183 -24.18 36.28 -19.74
C TYR A 183 -24.15 36.58 -18.23
N GLY A 184 -23.67 35.64 -17.39
CA GLY A 184 -23.64 35.80 -15.95
C GLY A 184 -24.87 35.25 -15.21
N ASP A 185 -25.81 34.64 -15.92
CA ASP A 185 -27.01 34.03 -15.33
C ASP A 185 -26.70 32.62 -14.83
N PRO A 186 -27.26 32.18 -13.68
CA PRO A 186 -27.03 30.83 -13.16
C PRO A 186 -27.67 29.78 -14.09
N LEU A 187 -26.90 28.75 -14.42
CA LEU A 187 -27.39 27.62 -15.19
C LEU A 187 -28.36 26.78 -14.35
N VAL A 188 -29.53 26.50 -14.96
CA VAL A 188 -30.61 25.72 -14.35
C VAL A 188 -30.76 24.40 -15.07
N ILE A 189 -30.84 23.31 -14.32
CA ILE A 189 -31.21 21.98 -14.82
C ILE A 189 -32.69 21.77 -14.50
N ILE A 190 -33.47 21.38 -15.49
CA ILE A 190 -34.87 21.01 -15.30
C ILE A 190 -34.92 19.49 -15.11
N ASN A 191 -35.43 19.06 -13.98
CA ASN A 191 -35.61 17.63 -13.71
C ASN A 191 -36.71 17.09 -14.66
N PRO A 192 -36.41 16.09 -15.50
CA PRO A 192 -37.37 15.58 -16.47
C PRO A 192 -38.56 14.83 -15.84
N ILE A 193 -38.49 14.49 -14.56
CA ILE A 193 -39.57 13.74 -13.87
C ILE A 193 -40.55 14.67 -13.22
N ASP A 194 -40.08 15.68 -12.47
CA ASP A 194 -40.97 16.59 -11.71
C ASP A 194 -41.12 17.97 -12.32
N GLY A 195 -40.29 18.34 -13.32
CA GLY A 195 -40.23 19.70 -13.86
C GLY A 195 -39.63 20.73 -12.89
N SER A 196 -39.05 20.30 -11.79
CA SER A 196 -38.39 21.18 -10.82
C SER A 196 -37.11 21.77 -11.44
N GLN A 197 -36.85 23.03 -11.11
CA GLN A 197 -35.65 23.73 -11.55
C GLN A 197 -34.62 23.72 -10.42
N GLU A 198 -33.44 23.14 -10.69
CA GLU A 198 -32.32 23.13 -9.80
C GLU A 198 -31.13 23.85 -10.42
N TYR A 199 -30.35 24.57 -9.60
CA TYR A 199 -29.15 25.21 -10.09
C TYR A 199 -28.08 24.16 -10.40
N LYS A 200 -27.40 24.33 -11.53
CA LYS A 200 -26.26 23.49 -11.88
C LYS A 200 -25.01 23.97 -11.12
N TYR A 201 -24.50 23.12 -10.26
CA TYR A 201 -23.22 23.35 -9.58
C TYR A 201 -22.07 22.69 -10.36
N PRO A 202 -20.83 23.22 -10.25
CA PRO A 202 -19.67 22.56 -10.82
C PRO A 202 -19.47 21.19 -10.18
N ASP A 203 -18.87 20.29 -10.96
CA ASP A 203 -18.51 18.97 -10.46
C ASP A 203 -17.58 19.10 -9.26
N ARG A 204 -17.73 18.20 -8.29
CA ARG A 204 -16.89 18.22 -7.08
C ARG A 204 -15.45 17.91 -7.46
N ASP A 205 -14.52 18.69 -6.92
CA ASP A 205 -13.10 18.42 -7.08
C ASP A 205 -12.70 17.14 -6.33
N THR A 206 -11.86 16.33 -6.95
CA THR A 206 -11.31 15.14 -6.30
C THR A 206 -10.15 15.53 -5.39
N MET A 207 -10.30 15.25 -4.11
CA MET A 207 -9.25 15.41 -3.11
C MET A 207 -8.48 14.10 -2.97
N TRP A 208 -7.16 14.16 -3.17
CA TRP A 208 -6.31 12.97 -3.14
C TRP A 208 -5.75 12.71 -1.76
N TYR A 209 -5.80 11.46 -1.33
CA TYR A 209 -5.15 11.05 -0.07
C TYR A 209 -3.63 11.26 -0.14
N THR A 210 -3.11 11.85 0.89
CA THR A 210 -1.68 12.06 1.13
C THR A 210 -1.21 11.18 2.28
N SER A 211 0.10 11.14 2.55
CA SER A 211 0.63 10.42 3.70
C SER A 211 0.03 10.87 5.04
N LYS A 212 -0.46 12.11 5.13
CA LYS A 212 -1.10 12.65 6.34
C LYS A 212 -2.43 12.00 6.65
N ASP A 213 -3.14 11.55 5.61
CA ASP A 213 -4.49 10.98 5.72
C ASP A 213 -4.45 9.52 6.14
N ILE A 214 -3.32 8.84 5.93
CA ILE A 214 -3.12 7.46 6.32
C ILE A 214 -2.83 7.39 7.82
N ILE A 215 -3.69 6.70 8.56
CA ILE A 215 -3.58 6.59 10.02
C ILE A 215 -2.94 5.29 10.47
N GLN A 216 -3.17 4.22 9.73
CA GLN A 216 -2.67 2.88 10.04
C GLN A 216 -2.53 2.02 8.81
N TYR A 217 -1.79 0.93 8.93
CA TYR A 217 -1.77 -0.16 7.95
C TYR A 217 -2.34 -1.43 8.57
N ARG A 218 -3.27 -2.09 7.88
CA ARG A 218 -3.71 -3.43 8.27
C ARG A 218 -2.85 -4.47 7.58
N VAL A 219 -2.50 -5.50 8.33
CA VAL A 219 -1.62 -6.59 7.88
C VAL A 219 -2.30 -7.92 8.17
N LYS A 220 -2.33 -8.80 7.17
CA LYS A 220 -2.77 -10.19 7.31
C LYS A 220 -1.55 -11.07 7.31
N GLU A 221 -1.40 -11.91 8.33
CA GLU A 221 -0.23 -12.75 8.55
C GLU A 221 -0.61 -14.19 8.84
N ASP A 222 0.20 -15.10 8.35
CA ASP A 222 0.17 -16.52 8.73
C ASP A 222 1.39 -16.83 9.59
N TRP A 223 1.14 -17.20 10.83
CA TRP A 223 2.11 -17.70 11.78
C TRP A 223 2.11 -19.21 11.73
N PHE A 224 3.26 -19.82 11.64
CA PHE A 224 3.36 -21.28 11.58
C PHE A 224 4.66 -21.78 12.22
N PHE A 225 4.59 -22.99 12.77
CA PHE A 225 5.77 -23.67 13.28
C PHE A 225 6.26 -24.69 12.25
N ASP A 226 7.48 -24.47 11.78
CA ASP A 226 8.16 -25.36 10.85
C ASP A 226 8.94 -26.43 11.63
N LYS A 227 8.50 -27.70 11.50
CA LYS A 227 9.08 -28.85 12.16
C LYS A 227 10.49 -29.16 11.66
N GLU A 228 10.77 -28.95 10.37
CA GLU A 228 12.08 -29.26 9.78
C GLU A 228 13.16 -28.33 10.34
N ARG A 229 12.86 -27.04 10.43
CA ARG A 229 13.78 -26.03 10.95
C ARG A 229 13.65 -25.80 12.46
N SER A 230 12.59 -26.33 13.06
CA SER A 230 12.25 -26.12 14.47
C SER A 230 12.17 -24.64 14.85
N VAL A 231 11.52 -23.83 14.03
CA VAL A 231 11.33 -22.40 14.25
C VAL A 231 9.89 -21.97 14.04
N LEU A 232 9.46 -21.01 14.85
CA LEU A 232 8.23 -20.27 14.61
C LEU A 232 8.54 -19.19 13.58
N ASP A 233 7.90 -19.26 12.43
CA ASP A 233 8.06 -18.29 11.34
C ASP A 233 6.75 -17.58 11.04
N VAL A 234 6.83 -16.42 10.38
CA VAL A 234 5.66 -15.61 10.03
C VAL A 234 5.76 -15.12 8.59
N ARG A 235 4.65 -15.19 7.88
CA ARG A 235 4.54 -14.66 6.53
C ARG A 235 3.44 -13.63 6.44
N ILE A 236 3.80 -12.45 5.99
CA ILE A 236 2.84 -11.41 5.65
C ILE A 236 2.21 -11.78 4.30
N ILE A 237 0.88 -11.87 4.29
CA ILE A 237 0.10 -12.22 3.10
C ILE A 237 -0.41 -10.97 2.41
N ALA A 238 -0.93 -10.01 3.18
CA ALA A 238 -1.55 -8.82 2.62
C ALA A 238 -1.30 -7.59 3.48
N LEU A 239 -1.35 -6.43 2.84
CA LEU A 239 -1.19 -5.12 3.44
C LEU A 239 -2.29 -4.20 2.91
N ALA A 240 -2.92 -3.40 3.78
CA ALA A 240 -3.91 -2.40 3.39
C ALA A 240 -3.68 -1.06 4.09
N PRO A 241 -3.60 0.06 3.36
CA PRO A 241 -3.64 1.39 3.95
C PRO A 241 -5.06 1.72 4.43
N VAL A 242 -5.15 2.43 5.55
CA VAL A 242 -6.40 2.77 6.22
C VAL A 242 -6.47 4.26 6.52
N VAL A 243 -7.63 4.83 6.24
CA VAL A 243 -7.97 6.22 6.52
C VAL A 243 -9.13 6.32 7.50
N TYR A 244 -9.37 7.51 8.04
CA TYR A 244 -10.62 7.77 8.76
C TYR A 244 -11.80 7.75 7.79
N ASP A 245 -12.87 7.11 8.20
CA ASP A 245 -14.16 7.21 7.54
C ASP A 245 -14.88 8.44 8.10
N VAL A 246 -15.03 9.45 7.25
CA VAL A 246 -15.61 10.74 7.63
C VAL A 246 -17.00 10.83 7.01
N GLU A 247 -18.01 10.83 7.85
CA GLU A 247 -19.38 11.09 7.45
C GLU A 247 -19.69 12.57 7.64
N GLU A 248 -20.33 13.15 6.63
CA GLU A 248 -20.83 14.52 6.66
C GLU A 248 -22.34 14.48 7.00
N ASP A 249 -22.71 15.07 8.13
CA ASP A 249 -24.10 15.16 8.57
C ASP A 249 -24.86 16.17 7.72
N VAL A 250 -26.20 16.10 7.75
CA VAL A 250 -27.10 17.01 7.00
C VAL A 250 -26.78 18.49 7.27
N ASP A 251 -26.26 18.80 8.45
CA ASP A 251 -25.85 20.14 8.86
C ASP A 251 -24.44 20.54 8.38
N GLY A 252 -23.74 19.70 7.59
CA GLY A 252 -22.40 19.94 7.10
C GLY A 252 -21.29 19.70 8.13
N ASN A 253 -21.63 19.15 9.31
CA ASN A 253 -20.64 18.80 10.32
C ASN A 253 -19.99 17.45 9.97
N LYS A 254 -18.65 17.43 9.94
CA LYS A 254 -17.89 16.20 9.69
C LYS A 254 -17.65 15.47 11.00
N SER A 255 -18.11 14.22 11.05
CA SER A 255 -17.85 13.31 12.16
C SER A 255 -17.06 12.08 11.67
N ILE A 256 -16.20 11.55 12.53
CA ILE A 256 -15.46 10.32 12.24
C ILE A 256 -16.34 9.15 12.68
N SER A 257 -16.84 8.36 11.72
CA SER A 257 -17.66 7.19 12.02
C SER A 257 -16.80 5.95 12.28
N GLY A 258 -15.58 5.91 11.76
CA GLY A 258 -14.71 4.75 11.92
C GLY A 258 -13.42 4.82 11.12
N THR A 259 -12.96 3.66 10.71
CA THR A 259 -11.78 3.49 9.84
C THR A 259 -12.13 2.66 8.62
N LYS A 260 -11.63 3.09 7.46
CA LYS A 260 -11.90 2.48 6.17
C LYS A 260 -10.60 2.01 5.53
N GLU A 261 -10.55 0.75 5.10
CA GLU A 261 -9.49 0.25 4.24
C GLU A 261 -9.68 0.79 2.82
N LEU A 262 -8.61 1.33 2.24
CA LEU A 262 -8.68 1.82 0.88
C LEU A 262 -8.69 0.66 -0.12
N PHE A 263 -7.68 -0.20 -0.03
CA PHE A 263 -7.52 -1.40 -0.86
C PHE A 263 -6.55 -2.35 -0.20
N TRP A 264 -6.54 -3.60 -0.67
CA TRP A 264 -5.59 -4.62 -0.23
C TRP A 264 -4.50 -4.84 -1.29
N LEU A 265 -3.30 -5.06 -0.82
CA LEU A 265 -2.13 -5.41 -1.61
C LEU A 265 -1.67 -6.82 -1.24
N TYR A 266 -1.36 -7.65 -2.24
CA TYR A 266 -0.73 -8.93 -2.01
C TYR A 266 0.75 -8.72 -1.68
N PHE A 267 1.12 -8.90 -0.42
CA PHE A 267 2.43 -8.52 0.12
C PHE A 267 3.62 -9.19 -0.59
N PRO A 268 3.59 -10.49 -0.96
CA PRO A 268 4.71 -11.10 -1.68
C PRO A 268 5.08 -10.38 -2.99
N HIS A 269 4.12 -9.78 -3.69
CA HIS A 269 4.39 -8.94 -4.86
C HIS A 269 4.97 -7.58 -4.45
N CYS A 270 4.50 -7.00 -3.36
CA CYS A 270 5.01 -5.72 -2.85
C CYS A 270 6.49 -5.77 -2.48
N ARG A 271 7.01 -6.93 -2.07
CA ARG A 271 8.41 -7.11 -1.68
C ARG A 271 9.39 -6.72 -2.78
N TYR A 272 9.06 -6.99 -4.05
CA TYR A 272 9.90 -6.58 -5.19
C TYR A 272 10.02 -5.07 -5.30
N VAL A 273 8.94 -4.35 -5.02
CA VAL A 273 8.92 -2.89 -5.00
C VAL A 273 9.59 -2.38 -3.73
N PHE A 274 9.21 -2.87 -2.57
CA PHE A 274 9.68 -2.39 -1.26
C PHE A 274 11.18 -2.59 -1.06
N ASN A 275 11.77 -3.56 -1.71
CA ASN A 275 13.23 -3.76 -1.69
C ASN A 275 14.02 -2.63 -2.38
N ASN A 276 13.38 -1.88 -3.29
CA ASN A 276 14.02 -0.79 -4.04
C ASN A 276 13.94 0.56 -3.31
N TYR A 277 13.13 0.66 -2.25
CA TYR A 277 12.94 1.90 -1.50
C TYR A 277 13.50 1.78 -0.10
N PHE A 278 14.12 2.86 0.38
CA PHE A 278 14.81 2.87 1.65
C PHE A 278 14.08 3.73 2.67
N THR A 279 14.07 3.26 3.90
CA THR A 279 13.56 3.96 5.06
C THR A 279 14.67 4.33 6.02
N TYR A 280 14.39 5.27 6.92
CA TYR A 280 15.33 5.66 7.96
C TYR A 280 15.52 4.53 8.97
N ASN A 281 16.79 4.24 9.28
CA ASN A 281 17.16 3.26 10.29
C ASN A 281 17.56 3.98 11.57
N ASP A 282 16.66 4.04 12.55
CA ASP A 282 16.83 4.72 13.83
C ASP A 282 17.93 4.11 14.72
N LYS A 283 18.35 2.87 14.45
CA LYS A 283 19.40 2.16 15.19
C LYS A 283 20.78 2.38 14.61
N ASN A 284 20.88 2.61 13.32
CA ASN A 284 22.15 2.82 12.64
C ASN A 284 21.96 3.66 11.38
N ASP A 285 22.21 4.96 11.51
CA ASP A 285 22.01 5.94 10.44
C ASP A 285 22.91 5.68 9.21
N MET A 286 24.06 5.04 9.41
CA MET A 286 24.99 4.68 8.34
C MET A 286 24.55 3.44 7.55
N GLN A 287 23.59 2.68 8.03
CA GLN A 287 23.12 1.47 7.37
C GLN A 287 21.75 1.70 6.73
N TRP A 288 21.73 1.66 5.43
CA TRP A 288 20.48 1.67 4.66
C TRP A 288 19.63 0.46 4.97
N MET A 289 18.33 0.69 5.18
CA MET A 289 17.32 -0.35 5.42
C MET A 289 16.21 -0.20 4.41
N SER A 290 15.92 -1.26 3.65
CA SER A 290 14.79 -1.25 2.73
C SER A 290 13.47 -1.44 3.49
N PHE A 291 12.34 -1.08 2.87
CA PHE A 291 11.03 -1.39 3.44
C PHE A 291 10.80 -2.91 3.53
N ASP A 292 11.32 -3.71 2.59
CA ASP A 292 11.28 -5.18 2.70
C ASP A 292 12.05 -5.67 3.93
N ASP A 293 13.25 -5.14 4.19
CA ASP A 293 14.03 -5.43 5.40
C ASP A 293 13.29 -5.03 6.70
N LEU A 294 12.56 -3.90 6.67
CA LEU A 294 11.79 -3.42 7.82
C LEU A 294 10.68 -4.42 8.18
N PHE A 295 9.92 -4.86 7.18
CA PHE A 295 8.86 -5.85 7.37
C PHE A 295 9.44 -7.23 7.72
N TRP A 296 10.49 -7.65 7.07
CA TRP A 296 11.15 -8.93 7.33
C TRP A 296 11.70 -9.03 8.75
N LYS A 297 12.35 -7.96 9.23
CA LYS A 297 12.89 -7.88 10.60
C LYS A 297 11.84 -7.47 11.63
N ARG A 298 10.59 -7.29 11.21
CA ARG A 298 9.47 -6.86 12.06
C ARG A 298 9.80 -5.64 12.92
N ARG A 299 10.41 -4.61 12.32
CA ARG A 299 10.72 -3.35 13.00
C ARG A 299 9.54 -2.40 13.05
N PHE A 300 8.41 -2.89 13.51
CA PHE A 300 7.18 -2.14 13.71
C PHE A 300 6.42 -2.69 14.91
N SER A 301 5.60 -1.85 15.52
CA SER A 301 4.62 -2.24 16.52
C SER A 301 3.28 -2.46 15.87
N SER A 302 2.57 -3.49 16.29
CA SER A 302 1.25 -3.82 15.77
C SER A 302 0.35 -4.41 16.84
N VAL A 303 -0.96 -4.28 16.66
CA VAL A 303 -1.99 -4.82 17.57
C VAL A 303 -2.85 -5.80 16.78
N ILE A 304 -3.08 -6.99 17.33
CA ILE A 304 -3.97 -8.00 16.74
C ILE A 304 -5.41 -7.54 16.97
N TYR A 305 -6.20 -7.42 15.91
CA TYR A 305 -7.62 -7.09 16.01
C TYR A 305 -8.52 -8.25 15.61
N LYS A 306 -7.98 -9.27 14.95
CA LYS A 306 -8.69 -10.47 14.53
C LYS A 306 -7.75 -11.65 14.48
N GLU A 307 -8.24 -12.81 14.85
CA GLU A 307 -7.63 -14.11 14.57
C GLU A 307 -8.61 -15.01 13.81
N SER A 308 -8.10 -16.06 13.17
CA SER A 308 -8.98 -17.08 12.61
C SER A 308 -9.60 -17.89 13.76
N ASN A 309 -10.88 -17.71 13.96
CA ASN A 309 -11.66 -18.41 14.98
C ASN A 309 -12.93 -19.04 14.37
N THR A 310 -13.57 -19.91 15.12
CA THR A 310 -14.77 -20.65 14.67
C THR A 310 -15.93 -19.71 14.30
N TYR A 311 -15.99 -18.53 14.89
CA TYR A 311 -17.08 -17.56 14.68
C TYR A 311 -16.75 -16.52 13.62
N ASP A 312 -15.53 -16.51 13.10
CA ASP A 312 -14.98 -15.52 12.13
C ASP A 312 -15.26 -14.06 12.54
N ARG A 313 -15.10 -13.77 13.84
CA ARG A 313 -15.36 -12.45 14.40
C ARG A 313 -14.08 -11.73 14.83
N ASP A 314 -14.13 -10.40 14.77
CA ASP A 314 -13.07 -9.52 15.23
C ASP A 314 -13.11 -9.42 16.76
N ILE A 315 -11.98 -9.08 17.40
CA ILE A 315 -11.87 -8.91 18.85
C ILE A 315 -12.83 -7.83 19.34
N ASP A 316 -12.95 -6.72 18.62
CA ASP A 316 -13.86 -5.61 18.96
C ASP A 316 -15.35 -6.00 18.96
N SER A 317 -15.71 -7.15 18.37
CA SER A 317 -17.09 -7.64 18.38
C SER A 317 -17.53 -8.25 19.71
N TYR A 318 -16.59 -8.65 20.57
CA TYR A 318 -16.88 -9.28 21.86
C TYR A 318 -16.16 -8.65 23.05
N THR A 319 -15.22 -7.73 22.80
CA THR A 319 -14.51 -6.95 23.81
C THR A 319 -14.52 -5.48 23.43
N ALA A 320 -14.23 -4.58 24.36
CA ALA A 320 -14.21 -3.14 24.11
C ALA A 320 -13.06 -2.44 24.82
N GLY A 321 -12.48 -1.45 24.15
CA GLY A 321 -11.48 -0.55 24.73
C GLY A 321 -10.21 -1.27 25.24
N ALA A 322 -9.92 -1.13 26.53
CA ALA A 322 -8.70 -1.72 27.13
C ALA A 322 -8.71 -3.26 27.15
N GLU A 323 -9.89 -3.88 27.21
CA GLU A 323 -10.02 -5.35 27.17
C GLU A 323 -9.62 -5.90 25.81
N ALA A 324 -9.92 -5.20 24.71
CA ALA A 324 -9.49 -5.60 23.36
C ALA A 324 -7.97 -5.59 23.23
N LEU A 325 -7.29 -4.61 23.82
CA LEU A 325 -5.82 -4.58 23.85
C LEU A 325 -5.25 -5.71 24.69
N HIS A 326 -5.88 -6.02 25.84
CA HIS A 326 -5.46 -7.14 26.68
C HIS A 326 -5.61 -8.48 25.95
N GLU A 327 -6.74 -8.68 25.25
CA GLU A 327 -6.96 -9.88 24.45
C GLU A 327 -5.93 -10.01 23.33
N SER A 328 -5.60 -8.91 22.63
CA SER A 328 -4.52 -8.89 21.66
C SER A 328 -3.17 -9.33 22.25
N GLU A 329 -2.84 -8.89 23.46
CA GLU A 329 -1.61 -9.29 24.14
C GLU A 329 -1.65 -10.77 24.61
N LEU A 330 -2.80 -11.26 25.01
CA LEU A 330 -2.98 -12.69 25.34
C LEU A 330 -2.71 -13.56 24.10
N LEU A 331 -3.28 -13.20 22.95
CA LEU A 331 -3.05 -13.91 21.68
C LEU A 331 -1.58 -13.90 21.27
N LYS A 332 -0.88 -12.76 21.40
CA LYS A 332 0.55 -12.69 21.14
C LYS A 332 1.35 -13.60 22.07
N ASN A 333 0.97 -13.66 23.34
CA ASN A 333 1.61 -14.54 24.32
C ASN A 333 1.32 -16.02 24.03
N GLU A 334 0.08 -16.36 23.62
CA GLU A 334 -0.26 -17.71 23.19
C GLU A 334 0.62 -18.18 22.04
N ILE A 335 0.74 -17.36 20.98
CA ILE A 335 1.61 -17.66 19.84
C ILE A 335 3.08 -17.87 20.28
N ARG A 336 3.58 -17.03 21.18
CA ARG A 336 4.94 -17.14 21.72
C ARG A 336 5.13 -18.41 22.57
N ASN A 337 4.13 -18.78 23.35
CA ASN A 337 4.20 -19.96 24.21
C ASN A 337 4.22 -21.25 23.40
N ILE A 338 3.60 -21.30 22.24
CA ILE A 338 3.66 -22.47 21.35
C ILE A 338 5.10 -22.83 21.01
N GLU A 339 5.95 -21.84 20.73
CA GLU A 339 7.38 -22.08 20.48
C GLU A 339 8.05 -22.75 21.69
N HIS A 340 7.77 -22.28 22.90
CA HIS A 340 8.31 -22.88 24.13
C HIS A 340 7.76 -24.30 24.38
N ASP A 341 6.48 -24.52 24.15
CA ASP A 341 5.83 -25.81 24.38
C ASP A 341 6.37 -26.88 23.44
N VAL A 342 6.66 -26.53 22.19
CA VAL A 342 7.24 -27.47 21.21
C VAL A 342 8.69 -27.87 21.57
N TRP A 343 9.43 -27.00 22.25
CA TRP A 343 10.80 -27.29 22.70
C TRP A 343 10.85 -28.13 24.00
N SER A 344 9.74 -28.24 24.70
CA SER A 344 9.68 -28.94 26.00
C SER A 344 9.40 -30.45 25.91
N PHE A 345 9.36 -31.03 24.71
CA PHE A 345 9.18 -32.46 24.47
C PHE A 345 10.50 -33.20 24.27
#